data_e10734548d846d389cf790821741c51c
#
_entry.id   e10734548d846d389cf790821741c51c
#
_cell.length_a   1.000
_cell.length_b   1.000
_cell.length_c   1.000
_cell.angle_alpha   90.00
_cell.angle_beta   90.00
_cell.angle_gamma   90.00
#
_symmetry.space_group_name_H-M   'P 1'
#
loop_
_entity.id
_entity.type
_entity.pdbx_description
1 polymer ?
#
loop_
_entity_poly.entity_id
_entity_poly.type
_entity_poly.pdbx_seq_one_letter_code
_entity_poly.pdbx_strand_id
1 'polypeptide(L)'
;PEKAKKLLDKKHANIYRLIYERFVASQMSEARYNSMQVEVLCGEYGYKATGRSLLFPGFTAVYQETRKEDKEEEGDVSAKLLPPVQEGDGLDLVKITPEQKFTKPPQRYTDASLIKLMEERGIGRPSTFSTILSVLNKRKYVEKEGKYMKPTEVAYRITDMLVKYFPEVMDVGFTADMETKLDKIEDGGKDWHTVIADFYPPFEKQLRFAKTDGDEVTEVLCSKCGSPMVRKTGKYGTYL
;
A
#
# COMPACT_ATOMS: atom_id res chain seq x y z
N PRO A 1 -6.53 -30.32 0.31
CA PRO A 1 -7.35 -29.27 -0.36
C PRO A 1 -8.66 -29.82 -0.92
N GLU A 2 -8.66 -30.97 -1.59
CA GLU A 2 -9.86 -31.51 -2.26
C GLU A 2 -11.02 -31.84 -1.29
N LYS A 3 -10.72 -32.37 -0.09
CA LYS A 3 -11.74 -32.57 0.95
C LYS A 3 -12.31 -31.26 1.46
N ALA A 4 -11.48 -30.22 1.60
CA ALA A 4 -11.90 -28.91 2.05
C ALA A 4 -12.84 -28.22 1.04
N LYS A 5 -12.65 -28.40 -0.27
CA LYS A 5 -13.56 -27.88 -1.30
C LYS A 5 -14.98 -28.45 -1.20
N LYS A 6 -15.12 -29.66 -0.66
CA LYS A 6 -16.44 -30.31 -0.48
C LYS A 6 -17.15 -29.90 0.80
N LEU A 7 -16.40 -29.43 1.80
CA LEU A 7 -16.91 -29.12 3.15
C LEU A 7 -17.07 -27.61 3.40
N LEU A 8 -16.35 -26.78 2.67
CA LEU A 8 -16.31 -25.33 2.84
C LEU A 8 -16.99 -24.62 1.67
N ASP A 9 -17.52 -23.44 1.92
CA ASP A 9 -17.94 -22.56 0.84
C ASP A 9 -16.71 -22.09 0.00
N LYS A 10 -16.99 -21.53 -1.18
CA LYS A 10 -15.97 -21.16 -2.16
C LYS A 10 -14.92 -20.17 -1.60
N LYS A 11 -15.34 -19.24 -0.73
CA LYS A 11 -14.41 -18.23 -0.16
C LYS A 11 -13.48 -18.87 0.85
N HIS A 12 -14.02 -19.63 1.79
CA HIS A 12 -13.23 -20.34 2.80
C HIS A 12 -12.33 -21.40 2.18
N ALA A 13 -12.82 -22.13 1.17
CA ALA A 13 -12.03 -23.12 0.44
C ALA A 13 -10.81 -22.48 -0.28
N ASN A 14 -10.97 -21.28 -0.87
CA ASN A 14 -9.87 -20.57 -1.50
C ASN A 14 -8.82 -20.08 -0.48
N ILE A 15 -9.27 -19.55 0.66
CA ILE A 15 -8.36 -19.13 1.75
C ILE A 15 -7.61 -20.34 2.30
N TYR A 16 -8.33 -21.43 2.57
CA TYR A 16 -7.71 -22.67 3.05
C TYR A 16 -6.64 -23.18 2.07
N ARG A 17 -6.93 -23.16 0.76
CA ARG A 17 -5.98 -23.56 -0.27
C ARG A 17 -4.71 -22.70 -0.23
N LEU A 18 -4.84 -21.37 -0.16
CA LEU A 18 -3.70 -20.45 -0.08
C LEU A 18 -2.83 -20.72 1.15
N ILE A 19 -3.45 -20.90 2.31
CA ILE A 19 -2.74 -21.22 3.56
C ILE A 19 -2.01 -22.57 3.41
N TYR A 20 -2.71 -23.59 2.92
CA TYR A 20 -2.16 -24.93 2.73
C TYR A 20 -0.98 -24.93 1.75
N GLU A 21 -1.14 -24.34 0.56
CA GLU A 21 -0.10 -24.26 -0.45
C GLU A 21 1.13 -23.53 0.08
N ARG A 22 0.93 -22.44 0.81
CA ARG A 22 2.01 -21.65 1.39
C ARG A 22 2.72 -22.39 2.53
N PHE A 23 1.98 -23.06 3.39
CA PHE A 23 2.54 -23.89 4.46
C PHE A 23 3.37 -25.06 3.90
N VAL A 24 2.83 -25.80 2.93
CA VAL A 24 3.56 -26.89 2.29
C VAL A 24 4.80 -26.37 1.58
N ALA A 25 4.70 -25.30 0.82
CA ALA A 25 5.82 -24.67 0.13
C ALA A 25 6.95 -24.25 1.09
N SER A 26 6.61 -23.77 2.29
CA SER A 26 7.62 -23.38 3.31
C SER A 26 8.44 -24.56 3.85
N GLN A 27 7.95 -25.78 3.71
CA GLN A 27 8.64 -27.01 4.12
C GLN A 27 9.34 -27.72 2.95
N MET A 28 9.21 -27.20 1.74
CA MET A 28 9.83 -27.76 0.55
C MET A 28 11.21 -27.14 0.30
N SER A 29 12.04 -27.86 -0.46
CA SER A 29 13.32 -27.35 -0.93
C SER A 29 13.14 -26.18 -1.88
N GLU A 30 14.16 -25.35 -1.98
CA GLU A 30 14.21 -24.19 -2.86
C GLU A 30 14.12 -24.58 -4.35
N ALA A 31 13.58 -23.69 -5.15
CA ALA A 31 13.60 -23.82 -6.60
C ALA A 31 15.00 -23.46 -7.13
N ARG A 32 15.50 -24.26 -8.08
CA ARG A 32 16.80 -24.01 -8.71
C ARG A 32 16.62 -23.58 -10.15
N TYR A 33 17.29 -22.52 -10.51
CA TYR A 33 17.27 -21.95 -11.85
C TYR A 33 18.68 -21.86 -12.40
N ASN A 34 18.80 -22.05 -13.72
CA ASN A 34 19.98 -21.64 -14.46
C ASN A 34 19.70 -20.24 -15.04
N SER A 35 20.49 -19.25 -14.69
CA SER A 35 20.40 -17.92 -15.25
C SER A 35 21.59 -17.67 -16.18
N MET A 36 21.29 -17.19 -17.39
CA MET A 36 22.28 -16.89 -18.42
C MET A 36 22.17 -15.40 -18.77
N GLN A 37 23.28 -14.74 -18.78
CA GLN A 37 23.41 -13.38 -19.26
C GLN A 37 24.36 -13.39 -20.46
N VAL A 38 23.89 -12.82 -21.55
CA VAL A 38 24.67 -12.70 -22.80
C VAL A 38 24.89 -11.24 -23.07
N GLU A 39 26.13 -10.87 -23.32
CA GLU A 39 26.51 -9.55 -23.80
C GLU A 39 26.93 -9.68 -25.27
N VAL A 40 26.26 -8.96 -26.15
CA VAL A 40 26.53 -8.96 -27.59
C VAL A 40 27.11 -7.61 -28.00
N LEU A 41 28.27 -7.63 -28.62
CA LEU A 41 28.92 -6.42 -29.14
C LEU A 41 28.62 -6.27 -30.64
N CYS A 42 28.19 -5.10 -31.03
CA CYS A 42 27.95 -4.74 -32.42
C CYS A 42 28.59 -3.37 -32.70
N GLY A 43 29.83 -3.36 -33.21
CA GLY A 43 30.62 -2.15 -33.32
C GLY A 43 30.87 -1.50 -31.96
N GLU A 44 30.46 -0.26 -31.78
CA GLU A 44 30.59 0.49 -30.52
C GLU A 44 29.40 0.25 -29.55
N TYR A 45 28.40 -0.52 -29.95
CA TYR A 45 27.18 -0.73 -29.16
C TYR A 45 27.19 -2.09 -28.47
N GLY A 46 26.82 -2.09 -27.18
CA GLY A 46 26.65 -3.30 -26.39
C GLY A 46 25.18 -3.59 -26.14
N TYR A 47 24.76 -4.83 -26.36
CA TYR A 47 23.40 -5.31 -26.08
C TYR A 47 23.46 -6.37 -24.99
N LYS A 48 22.48 -6.37 -24.07
CA LYS A 48 22.38 -7.37 -23.03
C LYS A 48 21.10 -8.17 -23.16
N ALA A 49 21.22 -9.49 -23.11
CA ALA A 49 20.09 -10.40 -23.02
C ALA A 49 20.22 -11.25 -21.76
N THR A 50 19.14 -11.40 -21.02
CA THR A 50 19.09 -12.28 -19.85
C THR A 50 18.02 -13.33 -20.04
N GLY A 51 18.36 -14.58 -19.71
CA GLY A 51 17.45 -15.71 -19.77
C GLY A 51 17.53 -16.51 -18.49
N ARG A 52 16.44 -17.22 -18.19
CA ARG A 52 16.35 -18.06 -16.99
C ARG A 52 15.63 -19.35 -17.32
N SER A 53 16.23 -20.48 -17.02
CA SER A 53 15.59 -21.79 -17.16
C SER A 53 15.42 -22.47 -15.80
N LEU A 54 14.27 -23.11 -15.58
CA LEU A 54 13.98 -23.83 -14.36
C LEU A 54 14.68 -25.20 -14.42
N LEU A 55 15.62 -25.46 -13.50
CA LEU A 55 16.28 -26.74 -13.36
C LEU A 55 15.53 -27.68 -12.42
N PHE A 56 15.08 -27.13 -11.29
CA PHE A 56 14.36 -27.88 -10.27
C PHE A 56 13.26 -27.02 -9.68
N PRO A 57 11.99 -27.46 -9.73
CA PRO A 57 10.87 -26.64 -9.32
C PRO A 57 10.81 -26.35 -7.82
N GLY A 58 11.28 -27.27 -6.95
CA GLY A 58 11.20 -27.08 -5.52
C GLY A 58 9.81 -26.66 -5.07
N PHE A 59 9.73 -25.66 -4.18
CA PHE A 59 8.45 -25.15 -3.65
C PHE A 59 7.52 -24.57 -4.73
N THR A 60 8.05 -24.15 -5.88
CA THR A 60 7.24 -23.57 -6.95
C THR A 60 6.32 -24.60 -7.63
N ALA A 61 6.53 -25.89 -7.39
CA ALA A 61 5.62 -26.94 -7.83
C ALA A 61 4.25 -26.88 -7.13
N VAL A 62 4.20 -26.33 -5.92
CA VAL A 62 2.98 -26.23 -5.11
C VAL A 62 2.47 -24.79 -5.02
N TYR A 63 3.38 -23.84 -4.87
CA TYR A 63 3.06 -22.44 -4.71
C TYR A 63 3.82 -21.58 -5.71
N GLN A 64 3.09 -20.92 -6.58
CA GLN A 64 3.63 -19.90 -7.46
C GLN A 64 3.17 -18.54 -6.92
N GLU A 65 4.12 -17.74 -6.49
CA GLU A 65 3.84 -16.36 -6.15
C GLU A 65 3.35 -15.67 -7.43
N THR A 66 2.09 -15.24 -7.42
CA THR A 66 1.55 -14.44 -8.51
C THR A 66 2.22 -13.07 -8.43
N ARG A 67 3.44 -12.96 -8.97
CA ARG A 67 4.09 -11.67 -9.19
C ARG A 67 3.30 -10.98 -10.29
N LYS A 68 2.20 -10.35 -9.88
CA LYS A 68 1.37 -9.60 -10.81
C LYS A 68 2.04 -8.28 -11.14
N GLU A 69 2.25 -8.08 -12.43
CA GLU A 69 2.08 -6.83 -13.17
C GLU A 69 2.82 -5.56 -12.69
N ASP A 70 3.37 -5.51 -11.48
CA ASP A 70 4.08 -4.32 -10.98
C ASP A 70 5.55 -4.30 -11.44
N LYS A 71 6.01 -5.35 -12.14
CA LYS A 71 7.37 -5.48 -12.69
C LYS A 71 7.45 -5.59 -14.21
N GLU A 72 6.38 -5.26 -14.93
CA GLU A 72 6.44 -5.21 -16.38
C GLU A 72 7.42 -4.16 -16.93
N GLU A 73 7.93 -3.27 -16.07
CA GLU A 73 8.77 -2.15 -16.47
C GLU A 73 10.27 -2.36 -16.25
N GLU A 74 10.67 -3.25 -15.38
CA GLU A 74 12.06 -3.71 -15.31
C GLU A 74 12.11 -5.03 -16.09
N GLY A 75 12.38 -4.95 -17.39
CA GLY A 75 12.51 -6.03 -18.35
C GLY A 75 12.16 -7.39 -17.79
N ASP A 76 10.93 -7.82 -18.03
CA ASP A 76 10.41 -9.09 -17.56
C ASP A 76 11.43 -10.22 -17.90
N VAL A 77 12.24 -10.57 -16.91
CA VAL A 77 13.11 -11.74 -16.95
C VAL A 77 12.26 -13.01 -16.78
N SER A 78 10.97 -12.94 -17.22
CA SER A 78 10.10 -14.08 -17.27
C SER A 78 10.61 -15.03 -18.30
N ALA A 79 11.39 -16.01 -17.82
CA ALA A 79 11.61 -17.30 -18.47
C ALA A 79 11.82 -17.30 -20.01
N LYS A 80 12.41 -16.24 -20.59
CA LYS A 80 12.90 -16.34 -21.95
C LYS A 80 14.08 -17.31 -21.94
N LEU A 81 13.86 -18.47 -22.51
CA LEU A 81 14.94 -19.42 -22.75
C LEU A 81 15.84 -18.81 -23.81
N LEU A 82 17.04 -18.42 -23.44
CA LEU A 82 18.04 -18.05 -24.43
C LEU A 82 18.61 -19.33 -25.07
N PRO A 83 18.89 -19.31 -26.39
CA PRO A 83 19.58 -20.41 -27.03
C PRO A 83 20.96 -20.59 -26.38
N PRO A 84 21.53 -21.80 -26.40
CA PRO A 84 22.90 -22.02 -25.96
C PRO A 84 23.86 -21.27 -26.89
N VAL A 85 24.56 -20.31 -26.34
CA VAL A 85 25.59 -19.54 -27.01
C VAL A 85 26.89 -19.61 -26.21
N GLN A 86 28.02 -19.54 -26.88
CA GLN A 86 29.35 -19.54 -26.28
C GLN A 86 30.05 -18.20 -26.52
N GLU A 87 31.03 -17.91 -25.72
CA GLU A 87 31.86 -16.72 -25.91
C GLU A 87 32.61 -16.79 -27.27
N GLY A 88 32.46 -15.74 -28.06
CA GLY A 88 33.04 -15.64 -29.40
C GLY A 88 32.12 -16.11 -30.54
N ASP A 89 30.93 -16.59 -30.23
CA ASP A 89 29.95 -16.92 -31.27
C ASP A 89 29.54 -15.69 -32.07
N GLY A 90 29.55 -15.80 -33.40
CA GLY A 90 29.03 -14.77 -34.30
C GLY A 90 27.51 -14.83 -34.38
N LEU A 91 26.87 -13.68 -34.23
CA LEU A 91 25.41 -13.56 -34.29
C LEU A 91 25.01 -12.66 -35.46
N ASP A 92 24.05 -13.11 -36.27
CA ASP A 92 23.50 -12.32 -37.37
C ASP A 92 22.43 -11.35 -36.90
N LEU A 93 22.58 -10.08 -37.22
CA LEU A 93 21.59 -9.04 -36.88
C LEU A 93 20.37 -9.18 -37.80
N VAL A 94 19.24 -9.60 -37.25
CA VAL A 94 17.97 -9.75 -37.97
C VAL A 94 17.22 -8.41 -38.04
N LYS A 95 17.08 -7.72 -36.89
CA LYS A 95 16.30 -6.48 -36.82
C LYS A 95 16.63 -5.72 -35.56
N ILE A 96 16.72 -4.38 -35.66
CA ILE A 96 16.69 -3.46 -34.53
C ILE A 96 15.33 -2.74 -34.52
N THR A 97 14.63 -2.79 -33.41
CA THR A 97 13.36 -2.06 -33.22
C THR A 97 13.55 -1.00 -32.14
N PRO A 98 13.70 0.28 -32.52
CA PRO A 98 13.80 1.35 -31.54
C PRO A 98 12.42 1.60 -30.91
N GLU A 99 12.39 1.68 -29.59
CA GLU A 99 11.19 2.04 -28.82
C GLU A 99 11.49 3.23 -27.92
N GLN A 100 10.70 4.29 -28.04
CA GLN A 100 10.76 5.40 -27.11
C GLN A 100 9.98 5.03 -25.86
N LYS A 101 10.64 5.08 -24.69
CA LYS A 101 10.00 4.86 -23.38
C LYS A 101 10.15 6.11 -22.52
N PHE A 102 9.15 6.38 -21.72
CA PHE A 102 9.15 7.47 -20.76
C PHE A 102 9.09 6.90 -19.34
N THR A 103 9.76 7.56 -18.42
CA THR A 103 9.60 7.25 -16.99
C THR A 103 8.17 7.51 -16.58
N LYS A 104 7.61 6.61 -15.77
CA LYS A 104 6.27 6.73 -15.22
C LYS A 104 6.35 7.14 -13.75
N PRO A 105 5.37 7.92 -13.25
CA PRO A 105 5.30 8.21 -11.83
C PRO A 105 5.05 6.91 -11.03
N PRO A 106 5.35 6.93 -9.70
CA PRO A 106 5.02 5.81 -8.84
C PRO A 106 3.55 5.43 -8.97
N GLN A 107 3.27 4.15 -8.95
CA GLN A 107 1.89 3.64 -9.05
C GLN A 107 1.09 4.00 -7.79
N ARG A 108 -0.21 4.20 -7.97
CA ARG A 108 -1.14 4.37 -6.84
C ARG A 108 -1.21 3.08 -6.03
N TYR A 109 -1.59 3.21 -4.77
CA TYR A 109 -1.71 2.05 -3.89
C TYR A 109 -2.90 1.17 -4.26
N THR A 110 -2.70 -0.13 -4.17
CA THR A 110 -3.74 -1.15 -4.09
C THR A 110 -4.03 -1.46 -2.62
N ASP A 111 -5.12 -2.18 -2.31
CA ASP A 111 -5.40 -2.62 -0.94
C ASP A 111 -4.18 -3.37 -0.35
N ALA A 112 -3.56 -4.25 -1.13
CA ALA A 112 -2.41 -5.04 -0.68
C ALA A 112 -1.15 -4.19 -0.47
N SER A 113 -0.83 -3.28 -1.40
CA SER A 113 0.36 -2.44 -1.27
C SER A 113 0.21 -1.39 -0.17
N LEU A 114 -1.01 -0.91 0.11
CA LEU A 114 -1.26 -0.04 1.24
C LEU A 114 -1.08 -0.78 2.57
N ILE A 115 -1.62 -2.00 2.71
CA ILE A 115 -1.42 -2.82 3.91
C ILE A 115 0.08 -3.05 4.15
N LYS A 116 0.82 -3.41 3.10
CA LYS A 116 2.27 -3.61 3.19
C LYS A 116 2.99 -2.35 3.69
N LEU A 117 2.65 -1.18 3.16
CA LEU A 117 3.22 0.09 3.59
C LEU A 117 2.87 0.41 5.06
N MET A 118 1.62 0.16 5.47
CA MET A 118 1.19 0.35 6.86
C MET A 118 1.98 -0.56 7.81
N GLU A 119 2.17 -1.83 7.45
CA GLU A 119 2.98 -2.79 8.19
C GLU A 119 4.44 -2.33 8.30
N GLU A 120 5.07 -1.95 7.18
CA GLU A 120 6.45 -1.45 7.13
C GLU A 120 6.66 -0.20 7.99
N ARG A 121 5.61 0.62 8.15
CA ARG A 121 5.65 1.84 8.96
C ARG A 121 5.10 1.68 10.37
N GLY A 122 4.72 0.48 10.77
CA GLY A 122 4.17 0.20 12.10
C GLY A 122 2.79 0.81 12.37
N ILE A 123 2.03 1.15 11.31
CA ILE A 123 0.70 1.75 11.41
C ILE A 123 -0.34 0.66 11.41
N GLY A 124 -1.07 0.51 12.52
CA GLY A 124 -2.08 -0.53 12.70
C GLY A 124 -1.47 -1.90 13.00
N ARG A 125 -2.32 -2.90 13.05
CA ARG A 125 -1.98 -4.31 13.31
C ARG A 125 -2.78 -5.19 12.36
N PRO A 126 -2.45 -6.47 12.18
CA PRO A 126 -3.19 -7.38 11.30
C PRO A 126 -4.69 -7.39 11.54
N SER A 127 -5.12 -7.25 12.80
CA SER A 127 -6.53 -7.17 13.20
C SER A 127 -7.23 -5.88 12.76
N THR A 128 -6.50 -4.78 12.52
CA THR A 128 -7.08 -3.47 12.21
C THR A 128 -6.96 -3.07 10.74
N PHE A 129 -6.09 -3.68 9.95
CA PHE A 129 -5.86 -3.30 8.54
C PHE A 129 -7.15 -3.33 7.71
N SER A 130 -7.95 -4.41 7.83
CA SER A 130 -9.20 -4.52 7.09
C SER A 130 -10.22 -3.46 7.49
N THR A 131 -10.26 -3.11 8.77
CA THR A 131 -11.15 -2.06 9.30
C THR A 131 -10.74 -0.70 8.78
N ILE A 132 -9.44 -0.38 8.72
CA ILE A 132 -8.93 0.88 8.16
C ILE A 132 -9.35 1.01 6.70
N LEU A 133 -9.11 -0.01 5.88
CA LEU A 133 -9.53 -0.01 4.47
C LEU A 133 -11.05 0.16 4.31
N SER A 134 -11.81 -0.53 5.16
CA SER A 134 -13.28 -0.42 5.17
C SER A 134 -13.73 1.00 5.50
N VAL A 135 -13.10 1.66 6.47
CA VAL A 135 -13.42 3.05 6.86
C VAL A 135 -13.10 4.02 5.73
N LEU A 136 -11.94 3.89 5.08
CA LEU A 136 -11.56 4.72 3.94
C LEU A 136 -12.61 4.67 2.81
N ASN A 137 -13.05 3.46 2.46
CA ASN A 137 -14.08 3.26 1.45
C ASN A 137 -15.46 3.75 1.91
N LYS A 138 -15.90 3.40 3.14
CA LYS A 138 -17.21 3.77 3.68
C LYS A 138 -17.39 5.28 3.81
N ARG A 139 -16.33 5.98 4.17
CA ARG A 139 -16.33 7.45 4.28
C ARG A 139 -16.10 8.15 2.94
N LYS A 140 -15.91 7.38 1.87
CA LYS A 140 -15.62 7.91 0.52
C LYS A 140 -14.37 8.80 0.48
N TYR A 141 -13.37 8.46 1.28
CA TYR A 141 -12.08 9.16 1.21
C TYR A 141 -11.25 8.65 0.02
N VAL A 142 -11.52 7.42 -0.42
CA VAL A 142 -10.91 6.83 -1.60
C VAL A 142 -11.98 6.26 -2.53
N GLU A 143 -11.70 6.33 -3.82
CA GLU A 143 -12.45 5.67 -4.89
C GLU A 143 -11.54 4.63 -5.55
N LYS A 144 -12.13 3.53 -6.05
CA LYS A 144 -11.40 2.50 -6.76
C LYS A 144 -11.41 2.77 -8.25
N GLU A 145 -10.22 2.92 -8.83
CA GLU A 145 -9.96 2.97 -10.26
C GLU A 145 -9.27 1.66 -10.66
N GLY A 146 -10.09 0.68 -11.06
CA GLY A 146 -9.65 -0.70 -11.22
C GLY A 146 -9.18 -1.31 -9.90
N LYS A 147 -7.90 -1.69 -9.80
CA LYS A 147 -7.28 -2.20 -8.57
C LYS A 147 -6.69 -1.11 -7.66
N TYR A 148 -6.55 0.10 -8.17
CA TYR A 148 -5.88 1.20 -7.48
C TYR A 148 -6.85 2.07 -6.70
N MET A 149 -6.35 2.66 -5.62
CA MET A 149 -7.07 3.64 -4.82
C MET A 149 -6.69 5.05 -5.23
N LYS A 150 -7.71 5.88 -5.45
CA LYS A 150 -7.57 7.30 -5.77
C LYS A 150 -8.21 8.12 -4.66
N PRO A 151 -7.50 9.07 -4.04
CA PRO A 151 -8.10 9.97 -3.07
C PRO A 151 -9.19 10.82 -3.71
N THR A 152 -10.27 11.05 -2.98
CA THR A 152 -11.36 11.95 -3.40
C THR A 152 -11.07 13.40 -3.01
N GLU A 153 -11.81 14.33 -3.58
CA GLU A 153 -11.70 15.75 -3.22
C GLU A 153 -12.00 16.01 -1.72
N VAL A 154 -12.95 15.25 -1.18
CA VAL A 154 -13.27 15.28 0.26
C VAL A 154 -12.06 14.85 1.10
N ALA A 155 -11.31 13.84 0.67
CA ALA A 155 -10.11 13.39 1.38
C ALA A 155 -9.04 14.48 1.42
N TYR A 156 -8.79 15.17 0.31
CA TYR A 156 -7.83 16.28 0.27
C TYR A 156 -8.22 17.37 1.27
N ARG A 157 -9.45 17.86 1.21
CA ARG A 157 -9.95 18.92 2.12
C ARG A 157 -9.81 18.53 3.59
N ILE A 158 -10.19 17.28 3.93
CA ILE A 158 -10.07 16.78 5.32
C ILE A 158 -8.61 16.67 5.72
N THR A 159 -7.76 16.14 4.85
CA THR A 159 -6.32 16.00 5.14
C THR A 159 -5.67 17.37 5.35
N ASP A 160 -5.95 18.35 4.48
CA ASP A 160 -5.42 19.70 4.61
C ASP A 160 -5.85 20.35 5.95
N MET A 161 -7.11 20.19 6.32
CA MET A 161 -7.63 20.65 7.59
C MET A 161 -6.94 19.95 8.77
N LEU A 162 -6.80 18.63 8.73
CA LEU A 162 -6.17 17.86 9.80
C LEU A 162 -4.69 18.19 9.93
N VAL A 163 -3.96 18.33 8.82
CA VAL A 163 -2.55 18.74 8.84
C VAL A 163 -2.37 20.13 9.42
N LYS A 164 -3.29 21.07 9.12
CA LYS A 164 -3.28 22.43 9.64
C LYS A 164 -3.46 22.47 11.17
N TYR A 165 -4.45 21.72 11.69
CA TYR A 165 -4.83 21.84 13.11
C TYR A 165 -4.22 20.77 14.01
N PHE A 166 -3.85 19.61 13.46
CA PHE A 166 -3.35 18.45 14.20
C PHE A 166 -2.08 17.87 13.57
N PRO A 167 -1.04 18.68 13.31
CA PRO A 167 0.15 18.23 12.60
C PRO A 167 0.84 17.04 13.27
N GLU A 168 0.90 17.02 14.60
CA GLU A 168 1.50 15.92 15.36
C GLU A 168 0.72 14.60 15.20
N VAL A 169 -0.61 14.67 15.26
CA VAL A 169 -1.47 13.48 15.11
C VAL A 169 -1.45 12.94 13.67
N MET A 170 -1.22 13.84 12.69
CA MET A 170 -1.10 13.49 11.28
C MET A 170 0.28 12.99 10.88
N ASP A 171 1.25 13.10 11.76
CA ASP A 171 2.56 12.52 11.53
C ASP A 171 2.50 10.98 11.51
N VAL A 172 3.16 10.38 10.53
CA VAL A 172 3.18 8.91 10.36
C VAL A 172 3.82 8.23 11.57
N GLY A 173 4.88 8.84 12.14
CA GLY A 173 5.57 8.34 13.31
C GLY A 173 4.70 8.33 14.56
N PHE A 174 3.81 9.31 14.71
CA PHE A 174 2.90 9.40 15.86
C PHE A 174 2.04 8.15 16.01
N THR A 175 1.44 7.67 14.92
CA THR A 175 0.59 6.47 14.96
C THR A 175 1.42 5.24 15.31
N ALA A 176 2.61 5.07 14.75
CA ALA A 176 3.50 3.96 15.07
C ALA A 176 3.96 3.98 16.55
N ASP A 177 4.28 5.16 17.07
CA ASP A 177 4.65 5.37 18.48
C ASP A 177 3.48 5.04 19.42
N MET A 178 2.26 5.43 19.05
CA MET A 178 1.07 5.13 19.82
C MET A 178 0.80 3.62 19.85
N GLU A 179 0.88 2.93 18.73
CA GLU A 179 0.77 1.46 18.66
C GLU A 179 1.83 0.79 19.55
N THR A 180 3.07 1.28 19.53
CA THR A 180 4.15 0.77 20.39
C THR A 180 3.87 1.02 21.89
N LYS A 181 3.23 2.16 22.23
CA LYS A 181 2.82 2.45 23.62
C LYS A 181 1.70 1.53 24.06
N LEU A 182 0.76 1.20 23.16
CA LEU A 182 -0.33 0.26 23.45
C LEU A 182 0.21 -1.16 23.64
N ASP A 183 1.15 -1.63 22.83
CA ASP A 183 1.81 -2.92 23.04
C ASP A 183 2.50 -2.99 24.41
N LYS A 184 3.18 -1.91 24.83
CA LYS A 184 3.80 -1.85 26.17
C LYS A 184 2.79 -1.87 27.32
N ILE A 185 1.58 -1.35 27.11
CA ILE A 185 0.50 -1.47 28.10
C ILE A 185 0.03 -2.91 28.18
N GLU A 186 -0.15 -3.58 27.04
CA GLU A 186 -0.55 -4.99 26.96
C GLU A 186 0.44 -5.90 27.69
N ASP A 187 1.73 -5.66 27.51
CA ASP A 187 2.82 -6.37 28.21
C ASP A 187 2.97 -6.01 29.70
N GLY A 188 2.14 -5.10 30.22
CA GLY A 188 2.21 -4.63 31.61
C GLY A 188 3.40 -3.71 31.93
N GLY A 189 4.17 -3.29 30.92
CA GLY A 189 5.36 -2.45 31.08
C GLY A 189 5.05 -0.94 31.21
N LYS A 190 3.80 -0.51 30.95
CA LYS A 190 3.40 0.91 31.04
C LYS A 190 1.96 1.05 31.51
N ASP A 191 1.71 2.06 32.34
CA ASP A 191 0.37 2.41 32.78
C ASP A 191 -0.36 3.24 31.72
N TRP A 192 -1.58 2.82 31.37
CA TRP A 192 -2.39 3.48 30.34
C TRP A 192 -2.82 4.90 30.73
N HIS A 193 -3.00 5.18 32.01
CA HIS A 193 -3.33 6.52 32.48
C HIS A 193 -2.25 7.54 32.10
N THR A 194 -0.97 7.14 32.21
CA THR A 194 0.15 7.98 31.81
C THR A 194 0.11 8.29 30.33
N VAL A 195 -0.20 7.30 29.48
CA VAL A 195 -0.28 7.49 28.03
C VAL A 195 -1.38 8.48 27.66
N ILE A 196 -2.53 8.40 28.32
CA ILE A 196 -3.64 9.34 28.08
C ILE A 196 -3.33 10.72 28.64
N ALA A 197 -2.73 10.82 29.83
CA ALA A 197 -2.35 12.08 30.45
C ALA A 197 -1.32 12.86 29.60
N ASP A 198 -0.42 12.16 28.95
CA ASP A 198 0.57 12.75 28.02
C ASP A 198 -0.08 13.22 26.71
N PHE A 199 -1.04 12.45 26.18
CA PHE A 199 -1.64 12.72 24.87
C PHE A 199 -2.76 13.77 24.92
N TYR A 200 -3.66 13.68 25.91
CA TYR A 200 -4.91 14.43 25.88
C TYR A 200 -4.77 15.95 26.01
N PRO A 201 -3.93 16.51 26.90
CA PRO A 201 -3.85 17.96 27.06
C PRO A 201 -3.38 18.71 25.80
N PRO A 202 -2.31 18.32 25.09
CA PRO A 202 -1.93 18.97 23.86
C PRO A 202 -2.98 18.80 22.76
N PHE A 203 -3.61 17.63 22.65
CA PHE A 203 -4.69 17.36 21.71
C PHE A 203 -5.92 18.25 22.00
N GLU A 204 -6.33 18.38 23.24
CA GLU A 204 -7.47 19.23 23.63
C GLU A 204 -7.22 20.70 23.28
N LYS A 205 -6.00 21.19 23.48
CA LYS A 205 -5.61 22.55 23.11
C LYS A 205 -5.75 22.77 21.60
N GLN A 206 -5.24 21.83 20.80
CA GLN A 206 -5.36 21.85 19.34
C GLN A 206 -6.84 21.80 18.90
N LEU A 207 -7.65 20.96 19.55
CA LEU A 207 -9.08 20.81 19.26
C LEU A 207 -9.85 22.12 19.56
N ARG A 208 -9.54 22.80 20.65
CA ARG A 208 -10.13 24.11 20.98
C ARG A 208 -9.75 25.15 19.95
N PHE A 209 -8.47 25.20 19.56
CA PHE A 209 -7.99 26.11 18.52
C PHE A 209 -8.67 25.84 17.16
N ALA A 210 -8.77 24.57 16.74
CA ALA A 210 -9.45 24.21 15.49
C ALA A 210 -10.93 24.60 15.47
N LYS A 211 -11.62 24.56 16.62
CA LYS A 211 -13.00 25.01 16.72
C LYS A 211 -13.16 26.51 16.55
N THR A 212 -12.24 27.30 17.04
CA THR A 212 -12.30 28.76 16.95
C THR A 212 -11.81 29.31 15.60
N ASP A 213 -10.72 28.77 15.08
CA ASP A 213 -10.12 29.22 13.81
C ASP A 213 -10.89 28.71 12.57
N GLY A 214 -11.61 27.57 12.70
CA GLY A 214 -12.43 27.00 11.62
C GLY A 214 -13.76 27.73 11.38
N ASP A 215 -14.10 28.68 12.22
CA ASP A 215 -15.32 29.46 12.11
C ASP A 215 -15.11 30.68 11.20
N GLU A 216 -15.55 30.59 9.96
CA GLU A 216 -15.54 31.73 9.03
C GLU A 216 -16.60 32.76 9.46
N VAL A 217 -16.16 33.83 10.13
CA VAL A 217 -17.05 34.91 10.56
C VAL A 217 -17.56 35.66 9.32
N THR A 218 -18.87 35.80 9.20
CA THR A 218 -19.52 36.52 8.09
C THR A 218 -19.96 37.92 8.54
N GLU A 219 -20.22 38.81 7.59
CA GLU A 219 -20.80 40.12 7.84
C GLU A 219 -22.28 40.09 8.24
N VAL A 220 -22.90 38.90 8.16
CA VAL A 220 -24.32 38.71 8.47
C VAL A 220 -24.49 38.67 9.99
N LEU A 221 -25.31 39.56 10.51
CA LEU A 221 -25.60 39.64 11.94
C LEU A 221 -26.81 38.75 12.30
N CYS A 222 -26.73 38.12 13.45
CA CYS A 222 -27.83 37.32 14.01
C CYS A 222 -29.01 38.21 14.36
N SER A 223 -30.19 37.91 13.84
CA SER A 223 -31.41 38.70 14.09
C SER A 223 -31.90 38.68 15.55
N LYS A 224 -31.38 37.73 16.37
CA LYS A 224 -31.77 37.58 17.79
C LYS A 224 -30.81 38.26 18.76
N CYS A 225 -29.51 38.27 18.51
CA CYS A 225 -28.52 38.76 19.44
C CYS A 225 -27.54 39.79 18.85
N GLY A 226 -27.61 40.08 17.54
CA GLY A 226 -26.74 41.06 16.88
C GLY A 226 -25.29 40.60 16.69
N SER A 227 -24.91 39.39 17.12
CA SER A 227 -23.55 38.88 16.92
C SER A 227 -23.33 38.46 15.45
N PRO A 228 -22.09 38.59 14.90
CA PRO A 228 -21.75 38.07 13.60
C PRO A 228 -22.00 36.56 13.49
N MET A 229 -22.64 36.15 12.41
CA MET A 229 -22.91 34.72 12.15
C MET A 229 -21.69 34.06 11.55
N VAL A 230 -21.51 32.77 11.87
CA VAL A 230 -20.38 31.95 11.39
C VAL A 230 -20.85 31.00 10.34
N ARG A 231 -20.10 30.92 9.22
CA ARG A 231 -20.40 29.97 8.16
C ARG A 231 -19.86 28.59 8.55
N LYS A 232 -20.74 27.61 8.59
CA LYS A 232 -20.40 26.21 8.87
C LYS A 232 -20.82 25.31 7.70
N THR A 233 -20.03 24.30 7.42
CA THR A 233 -20.36 23.29 6.42
C THR A 233 -20.80 22.00 7.11
N GLY A 234 -22.02 21.59 6.89
CA GLY A 234 -22.60 20.36 7.44
C GLY A 234 -22.87 19.31 6.33
N LYS A 235 -23.47 18.18 6.75
CA LYS A 235 -23.82 17.05 5.88
C LYS A 235 -24.70 17.47 4.69
N TYR A 236 -25.50 18.49 4.86
CA TYR A 236 -26.50 18.97 3.87
C TYR A 236 -26.09 20.25 3.16
N GLY A 237 -24.87 20.71 3.32
CA GLY A 237 -24.34 21.92 2.71
C GLY A 237 -23.86 22.96 3.72
N THR A 238 -23.62 24.15 3.24
CA THR A 238 -23.13 25.28 4.05
C THR A 238 -24.34 26.04 4.67
N TYR A 239 -24.21 26.38 5.97
CA TYR A 239 -25.22 27.15 6.70
C TYR A 239 -24.57 28.20 7.59
N LEU A 240 -25.32 29.17 8.04
CA LEU A 240 -24.94 30.23 8.97
C LEU A 240 -25.50 29.98 10.35
#